data_56b7913d36b499832707244e44e3d2a2
#
_entry.id   56b7913d36b499832707244e44e3d2a2
#
_cell.length_a   1.000
_cell.length_b   1.000
_cell.length_c   1.000
_cell.angle_alpha   90.00
_cell.angle_beta   90.00
_cell.angle_gamma   90.00
#
_symmetry.space_group_name_H-M   'P 1'
#
loop_
_entity.id
_entity.type
_entity.pdbx_description
1 polymer ?
#
loop_
_entity_poly.entity_id
_entity_poly.type
_entity_poly.pdbx_seq_one_letter_code
_entity_poly.pdbx_strand_id
1 'polypeptide(L)'
;MNAPSPAPDEVSFGRSADGLLVALVGETAFAMAPARDGRHYLVTAWCISRPMAEWTRGDFYGHLGELADEAAFRSAVLENSEHQRERKMLGRVEEYSRAHTPWGASQGATVYADGVTSHSTARHGGFKLSADRNRKVHFLLRTKGGWYEEDVEWAIIAVTFPHLFTAFERRCAERTIKDSWPDAWEGIFGTILLPGESREKDRRAFEQAHAQDWIVVSAIRSKHKSGFVETVATRGAKRGPGTEVRRFLVLPDEYHVGRFGFVIDEARHQVYGGPSDFVGWR
;
A
#
# COMPACT_ATOMS: atom_id res chain seq x y z
N MET A 1 40.02 -5.11 -14.88
CA MET A 1 39.14 -4.66 -15.99
C MET A 1 37.73 -4.66 -15.42
N ASN A 2 37.16 -3.48 -15.18
CA ASN A 2 35.76 -3.36 -14.73
C ASN A 2 34.86 -3.76 -15.90
N ALA A 3 33.95 -4.70 -15.69
CA ALA A 3 32.90 -4.98 -16.65
C ALA A 3 32.12 -3.68 -16.95
N PRO A 4 31.79 -3.39 -18.19
CA PRO A 4 30.98 -2.22 -18.50
C PRO A 4 29.66 -2.30 -17.73
N SER A 5 29.26 -1.20 -17.08
CA SER A 5 27.90 -1.10 -16.52
C SER A 5 26.89 -1.39 -17.63
N PRO A 6 25.88 -2.23 -17.38
CA PRO A 6 24.84 -2.50 -18.39
C PRO A 6 24.20 -1.18 -18.84
N ALA A 7 23.73 -1.17 -20.09
CA ALA A 7 22.99 -0.03 -20.62
C ALA A 7 21.82 0.31 -19.68
N PRO A 8 21.44 1.58 -19.50
CA PRO A 8 20.53 2.03 -18.43
C PRO A 8 19.13 1.41 -18.43
N ASP A 9 18.80 0.58 -19.42
CA ASP A 9 17.50 -0.10 -19.56
C ASP A 9 17.64 -1.63 -19.63
N GLU A 10 18.86 -2.19 -19.47
CA GLU A 10 19.10 -3.62 -19.53
C GLU A 10 18.91 -4.27 -18.16
N VAL A 11 18.06 -5.31 -18.12
CA VAL A 11 17.84 -6.12 -16.92
C VAL A 11 18.89 -7.21 -16.86
N SER A 12 19.66 -7.24 -15.79
CA SER A 12 20.61 -8.33 -15.54
C SER A 12 20.11 -9.17 -14.36
N PHE A 13 20.05 -10.50 -14.56
CA PHE A 13 19.71 -11.47 -13.52
C PHE A 13 20.94 -12.24 -13.10
N GLY A 14 21.04 -12.61 -11.81
CA GLY A 14 22.14 -13.37 -11.25
C GLY A 14 21.84 -14.04 -9.91
N ARG A 15 22.90 -14.46 -9.24
CA ARG A 15 22.85 -14.93 -7.86
C ARG A 15 23.83 -14.15 -7.01
N SER A 16 23.45 -13.89 -5.76
CA SER A 16 24.29 -13.28 -4.74
C SER A 16 25.26 -14.28 -4.13
N ALA A 17 26.21 -13.81 -3.31
CA ALA A 17 27.17 -14.64 -2.60
C ALA A 17 26.50 -15.67 -1.67
N ASP A 18 25.37 -15.34 -1.10
CA ASP A 18 24.56 -16.19 -0.23
C ASP A 18 23.41 -16.92 -0.98
N GLY A 19 23.46 -16.95 -2.33
CA GLY A 19 22.61 -17.77 -3.17
C GLY A 19 21.24 -17.20 -3.52
N LEU A 20 20.91 -15.95 -3.13
CA LEU A 20 19.64 -15.32 -3.48
C LEU A 20 19.55 -15.12 -5.00
N LEU A 21 18.33 -15.24 -5.54
CA LEU A 21 18.03 -14.68 -6.86
C LEU A 21 18.09 -13.17 -6.77
N VAL A 22 18.90 -12.56 -7.64
CA VAL A 22 19.09 -11.11 -7.70
C VAL A 22 18.93 -10.60 -9.11
N ALA A 23 18.64 -9.31 -9.22
CA ALA A 23 18.59 -8.60 -10.49
C ALA A 23 19.03 -7.14 -10.33
N LEU A 24 19.48 -6.55 -11.43
CA LEU A 24 19.81 -5.13 -11.52
C LEU A 24 19.02 -4.50 -12.67
N VAL A 25 18.39 -3.37 -12.39
CA VAL A 25 17.69 -2.51 -13.36
C VAL A 25 18.20 -1.09 -13.16
N GLY A 26 19.03 -0.61 -14.07
CA GLY A 26 19.72 0.67 -13.87
C GLY A 26 20.55 0.63 -12.60
N GLU A 27 20.22 1.49 -11.64
CA GLU A 27 20.89 1.56 -10.31
C GLU A 27 20.12 0.80 -9.20
N THR A 28 18.95 0.24 -9.50
CA THR A 28 18.12 -0.47 -8.53
C THR A 28 18.45 -1.96 -8.52
N ALA A 29 18.93 -2.45 -7.41
CA ALA A 29 19.15 -3.87 -7.15
C ALA A 29 17.90 -4.49 -6.53
N PHE A 30 17.55 -5.70 -6.98
CA PHE A 30 16.43 -6.50 -6.49
C PHE A 30 16.93 -7.84 -6.00
N ALA A 31 16.29 -8.38 -4.96
CA ALA A 31 16.51 -9.76 -4.54
C ALA A 31 15.20 -10.43 -4.09
N MET A 32 15.14 -11.74 -4.29
CA MET A 32 14.11 -12.62 -3.72
C MET A 32 14.61 -13.14 -2.38
N ALA A 33 14.17 -12.52 -1.30
CA ALA A 33 14.67 -12.85 0.05
C ALA A 33 13.70 -13.79 0.79
N PRO A 34 14.20 -14.92 1.36
CA PRO A 34 13.38 -15.78 2.18
C PRO A 34 13.05 -15.15 3.54
N ALA A 35 11.85 -15.41 4.04
CA ALA A 35 11.41 -15.09 5.38
C ALA A 35 11.44 -16.35 6.30
N ARG A 36 11.31 -16.13 7.61
CA ARG A 36 11.33 -17.21 8.61
C ARG A 36 10.18 -18.21 8.49
N ASP A 37 9.09 -17.80 7.89
CA ASP A 37 7.87 -18.61 7.67
C ASP A 37 7.84 -19.33 6.31
N GLY A 38 8.97 -19.34 5.58
CA GLY A 38 9.11 -19.98 4.28
C GLY A 38 8.58 -19.16 3.10
N ARG A 39 8.00 -17.98 3.33
CA ARG A 39 7.60 -17.05 2.29
C ARG A 39 8.81 -16.36 1.69
N HIS A 40 8.62 -15.76 0.52
CA HIS A 40 9.64 -14.95 -0.14
C HIS A 40 9.14 -13.53 -0.33
N TYR A 41 10.06 -12.59 -0.29
CA TYR A 41 9.75 -11.16 -0.46
C TYR A 41 10.67 -10.52 -1.50
N LEU A 42 10.10 -9.61 -2.28
CA LEU A 42 10.86 -8.73 -3.13
C LEU A 42 11.51 -7.64 -2.27
N VAL A 43 12.82 -7.64 -2.22
CA VAL A 43 13.60 -6.63 -1.50
C VAL A 43 14.47 -5.84 -2.47
N THR A 44 14.81 -4.61 -2.11
CA THR A 44 15.55 -3.70 -2.97
C THR A 44 16.70 -3.01 -2.26
N ALA A 45 17.66 -2.58 -3.05
CA ALA A 45 18.71 -1.65 -2.67
C ALA A 45 19.02 -0.71 -3.85
N TRP A 46 19.72 0.37 -3.57
CA TRP A 46 20.11 1.34 -4.58
C TRP A 46 21.63 1.51 -4.62
N CYS A 47 22.19 1.66 -5.83
CA CYS A 47 23.61 1.95 -6.06
C CYS A 47 24.59 0.99 -5.38
N ILE A 48 24.39 -0.34 -5.49
CA ILE A 48 25.41 -1.30 -5.04
C ILE A 48 26.54 -1.32 -6.08
N SER A 49 27.72 -0.84 -5.70
CA SER A 49 28.85 -0.64 -6.61
C SER A 49 29.70 -1.89 -6.90
N ARG A 50 29.45 -3.00 -6.20
CA ARG A 50 30.17 -4.27 -6.40
C ARG A 50 29.37 -5.25 -7.28
N PRO A 51 30.03 -6.28 -7.86
CA PRO A 51 29.37 -7.30 -8.68
C PRO A 51 28.24 -8.03 -7.92
N MET A 52 27.19 -8.43 -8.63
CA MET A 52 26.04 -9.17 -8.06
C MET A 52 26.46 -10.44 -7.31
N ALA A 53 27.52 -11.13 -7.75
CA ALA A 53 28.05 -12.31 -7.10
C ALA A 53 28.63 -12.07 -5.68
N GLU A 54 28.85 -10.81 -5.32
CA GLU A 54 29.35 -10.38 -4.01
C GLU A 54 28.23 -9.83 -3.11
N TRP A 55 27.00 -9.72 -3.63
CA TRP A 55 25.87 -9.21 -2.85
C TRP A 55 25.43 -10.24 -1.82
N THR A 56 24.86 -9.77 -0.73
CA THR A 56 24.30 -10.57 0.35
C THR A 56 22.93 -10.04 0.77
N ARG A 57 22.18 -10.82 1.54
CA ARG A 57 20.89 -10.38 2.08
C ARG A 57 20.99 -9.03 2.84
N GLY A 58 22.13 -8.79 3.48
CA GLY A 58 22.38 -7.56 4.27
C GLY A 58 22.43 -6.27 3.45
N ASP A 59 22.61 -6.35 2.13
CA ASP A 59 22.66 -5.19 1.26
C ASP A 59 21.28 -4.60 0.94
N PHE A 60 20.22 -5.40 1.11
CA PHE A 60 18.87 -5.06 0.72
C PHE A 60 18.07 -4.55 1.92
N TYR A 61 17.59 -3.33 1.84
CA TYR A 61 16.88 -2.61 2.90
C TYR A 61 15.43 -2.21 2.53
N GLY A 62 15.11 -2.14 1.23
CA GLY A 62 13.74 -1.90 0.76
C GLY A 62 12.91 -3.18 0.76
N HIS A 63 11.60 -3.04 0.90
CA HIS A 63 10.64 -4.15 0.89
C HIS A 63 9.44 -3.78 0.01
N LEU A 64 9.19 -4.55 -1.04
CA LEU A 64 8.16 -4.25 -2.05
C LEU A 64 6.96 -5.22 -2.03
N GLY A 65 7.01 -6.28 -1.25
CA GLY A 65 5.90 -7.22 -1.11
C GLY A 65 6.30 -8.67 -1.17
N GLU A 66 5.31 -9.56 -1.00
CA GLU A 66 5.47 -11.01 -1.04
C GLU A 66 5.54 -11.52 -2.47
N LEU A 67 6.34 -12.55 -2.68
CA LEU A 67 6.53 -13.24 -3.96
C LEU A 67 6.11 -14.71 -3.81
N ALA A 68 5.33 -15.19 -4.77
CA ALA A 68 4.92 -16.59 -4.81
C ALA A 68 6.08 -17.52 -5.18
N ASP A 69 6.87 -17.12 -6.19
CA ASP A 69 7.93 -17.95 -6.78
C ASP A 69 8.96 -17.10 -7.57
N GLU A 70 9.91 -17.78 -8.21
CA GLU A 70 10.91 -17.16 -9.11
C GLU A 70 10.26 -16.46 -10.31
N ALA A 71 9.17 -17.00 -10.87
CA ALA A 71 8.50 -16.38 -12.00
C ALA A 71 7.89 -15.03 -11.60
N ALA A 72 7.28 -14.95 -10.39
CA ALA A 72 6.78 -13.70 -9.82
C ALA A 72 7.91 -12.69 -9.59
N PHE A 73 9.09 -13.15 -9.10
CA PHE A 73 10.27 -12.29 -8.98
C PHE A 73 10.70 -11.70 -10.32
N ARG A 74 10.86 -12.55 -11.35
CA ARG A 74 11.27 -12.10 -12.68
C ARG A 74 10.25 -11.13 -13.29
N SER A 75 8.96 -11.43 -13.13
CA SER A 75 7.88 -10.55 -13.61
C SER A 75 7.93 -9.18 -12.95
N ALA A 76 8.10 -9.13 -11.64
CA ALA A 76 8.17 -7.86 -10.89
C ALA A 76 9.39 -7.01 -11.28
N VAL A 77 10.55 -7.66 -11.54
CA VAL A 77 11.76 -6.98 -12.02
C VAL A 77 11.56 -6.40 -13.41
N LEU A 78 10.98 -7.19 -14.34
CA LEU A 78 10.70 -6.73 -15.70
C LEU A 78 9.67 -5.60 -15.73
N GLU A 79 8.63 -5.69 -14.90
CA GLU A 79 7.64 -4.61 -14.74
C GLU A 79 8.30 -3.31 -14.25
N ASN A 80 9.24 -3.42 -13.30
CA ASN A 80 9.98 -2.26 -12.81
C ASN A 80 10.87 -1.64 -13.91
N SER A 81 11.54 -2.48 -14.70
CA SER A 81 12.35 -2.02 -15.85
C SER A 81 11.49 -1.24 -16.84
N GLU A 82 10.33 -1.78 -17.21
CA GLU A 82 9.41 -1.09 -18.11
C GLU A 82 8.90 0.23 -17.51
N HIS A 83 8.55 0.23 -16.23
CA HIS A 83 8.15 1.44 -15.52
C HIS A 83 9.24 2.52 -15.54
N GLN A 84 10.52 2.15 -15.29
CA GLN A 84 11.63 3.09 -15.37
C GLN A 84 11.83 3.65 -16.78
N ARG A 85 11.71 2.79 -17.81
CA ARG A 85 11.79 3.18 -19.21
C ARG A 85 10.69 4.16 -19.60
N GLU A 86 9.43 3.84 -19.26
CA GLU A 86 8.29 4.74 -19.53
C GLU A 86 8.45 6.08 -18.80
N ARG A 87 8.91 6.08 -17.53
CA ARG A 87 9.14 7.33 -16.77
C ARG A 87 10.12 8.26 -17.47
N LYS A 88 11.23 7.73 -18.02
CA LYS A 88 12.19 8.53 -18.79
C LYS A 88 11.55 9.14 -20.04
N MET A 89 10.71 8.36 -20.75
CA MET A 89 10.02 8.81 -21.96
C MET A 89 8.96 9.88 -21.71
N LEU A 90 8.36 9.90 -20.52
CA LEU A 90 7.33 10.91 -20.15
C LEU A 90 7.91 12.31 -19.99
N GLY A 91 9.24 12.47 -19.87
CA GLY A 91 9.91 13.77 -19.87
C GLY A 91 9.45 14.71 -18.74
N ARG A 92 9.08 14.16 -17.59
CA ARG A 92 8.71 14.96 -16.40
C ARG A 92 9.91 15.81 -15.98
N VAL A 93 9.65 17.07 -15.65
CA VAL A 93 10.71 18.05 -15.30
C VAL A 93 10.66 18.34 -13.82
N GLU A 94 11.79 18.14 -13.14
CA GLU A 94 11.95 18.53 -11.74
C GLU A 94 12.35 19.99 -11.64
N GLU A 95 11.69 20.74 -10.76
CA GLU A 95 11.91 22.16 -10.57
C GLU A 95 11.99 22.49 -9.08
N TYR A 96 12.80 23.50 -8.76
CA TYR A 96 12.78 24.09 -7.43
C TYR A 96 11.50 24.90 -7.24
N SER A 97 10.77 24.64 -6.15
CA SER A 97 9.52 25.35 -5.86
C SER A 97 9.48 25.82 -4.40
N ARG A 98 8.92 27.01 -4.19
CA ARG A 98 8.55 27.57 -2.87
C ARG A 98 7.06 27.87 -2.79
N ALA A 99 6.25 27.27 -3.64
CA ALA A 99 4.82 27.48 -3.63
C ALA A 99 4.21 27.11 -2.27
N HIS A 100 3.20 27.85 -1.85
CA HIS A 100 2.38 27.47 -0.70
C HIS A 100 1.41 26.37 -1.11
N THR A 101 1.46 25.24 -0.41
CA THR A 101 0.56 24.11 -0.60
C THR A 101 -0.32 23.94 0.63
N PRO A 102 -1.41 23.17 0.58
CA PRO A 102 -2.22 22.84 1.76
C PRO A 102 -1.43 22.13 2.86
N TRP A 103 -0.31 21.49 2.50
CA TRP A 103 0.53 20.69 3.41
C TRP A 103 1.79 21.42 3.90
N GLY A 104 1.98 22.68 3.46
CA GLY A 104 3.12 23.51 3.82
C GLY A 104 3.84 24.10 2.63
N ALA A 105 5.02 24.69 2.87
CA ALA A 105 5.86 25.21 1.80
C ALA A 105 6.44 24.06 0.96
N SER A 106 6.34 24.19 -0.36
CA SER A 106 6.96 23.24 -1.30
C SER A 106 8.48 23.28 -1.17
N GLN A 107 9.11 22.13 -1.22
CA GLN A 107 10.57 21.95 -1.25
C GLN A 107 11.07 21.58 -2.66
N GLY A 108 10.17 21.12 -3.52
CA GLY A 108 10.43 20.75 -4.90
C GLY A 108 9.12 20.53 -5.64
N ALA A 109 9.18 20.55 -6.94
CA ALA A 109 8.05 20.28 -7.81
C ALA A 109 8.46 19.41 -8.99
N THR A 110 7.55 18.58 -9.47
CA THR A 110 7.70 17.83 -10.72
C THR A 110 6.57 18.25 -11.66
N VAL A 111 6.93 18.85 -12.78
CA VAL A 111 5.98 19.23 -13.84
C VAL A 111 5.72 18.03 -14.73
N TYR A 112 4.49 17.57 -14.76
CA TYR A 112 4.02 16.47 -15.62
C TYR A 112 3.55 17.00 -16.99
N ALA A 113 2.92 18.13 -17.00
CA ALA A 113 2.51 18.89 -18.18
C ALA A 113 2.12 20.31 -17.76
N ASP A 114 1.90 21.20 -18.74
CA ASP A 114 1.33 22.50 -18.44
C ASP A 114 0.02 22.38 -17.64
N GLY A 115 0.00 23.02 -16.46
CA GLY A 115 -1.13 22.98 -15.53
C GLY A 115 -1.30 21.67 -14.75
N VAL A 116 -0.30 20.77 -14.73
CA VAL A 116 -0.27 19.54 -13.92
C VAL A 116 1.10 19.43 -13.24
N THR A 117 1.17 19.80 -11.97
CA THR A 117 2.41 19.83 -11.19
C THR A 117 2.25 19.10 -9.87
N SER A 118 3.18 18.22 -9.53
CA SER A 118 3.29 17.61 -8.20
C SER A 118 4.26 18.44 -7.35
N HIS A 119 3.92 18.63 -6.08
CA HIS A 119 4.74 19.33 -5.09
C HIS A 119 5.09 18.39 -3.94
N SER A 120 6.35 18.40 -3.50
CA SER A 120 6.80 17.75 -2.28
C SER A 120 6.96 18.78 -1.15
N THR A 121 6.65 18.40 0.08
CA THR A 121 6.88 19.20 1.29
C THR A 121 7.61 18.36 2.35
N ALA A 122 7.86 18.93 3.53
CA ALA A 122 8.54 18.22 4.61
C ALA A 122 7.73 17.02 5.19
N ARG A 123 6.42 16.94 4.95
CA ARG A 123 5.54 15.91 5.53
C ARG A 123 4.72 15.17 4.48
N HIS A 124 4.02 15.90 3.64
CA HIS A 124 3.14 15.39 2.60
C HIS A 124 3.40 16.13 1.30
N GLY A 125 2.88 15.61 0.22
CA GLY A 125 2.93 16.24 -1.08
C GLY A 125 1.59 16.11 -1.81
N GLY A 126 1.58 16.47 -3.07
CA GLY A 126 0.39 16.31 -3.89
C GLY A 126 0.42 17.13 -5.16
N PHE A 127 -0.60 16.91 -5.96
CA PHE A 127 -0.75 17.57 -7.24
C PHE A 127 -1.50 18.89 -7.13
N LYS A 128 -1.03 19.87 -7.91
CA LYS A 128 -1.77 21.08 -8.26
C LYS A 128 -2.19 21.03 -9.70
N LEU A 129 -3.48 21.18 -9.95
CA LEU A 129 -4.02 21.39 -11.28
C LEU A 129 -4.36 22.88 -11.51
N SER A 130 -4.11 23.38 -12.72
CA SER A 130 -4.69 24.64 -13.19
C SER A 130 -6.23 24.53 -13.22
N ALA A 131 -6.92 25.66 -13.26
CA ALA A 131 -8.38 25.67 -13.31
C ALA A 131 -8.92 24.89 -14.53
N ASP A 132 -8.23 25.01 -15.68
CA ASP A 132 -8.61 24.32 -16.92
C ASP A 132 -8.41 22.82 -16.83
N ARG A 133 -7.31 22.38 -16.24
CA ARG A 133 -7.05 20.95 -16.00
C ARG A 133 -8.03 20.39 -14.97
N ASN A 134 -8.30 21.13 -13.89
CA ASN A 134 -9.21 20.69 -12.84
C ASN A 134 -10.65 20.52 -13.36
N ARG A 135 -11.09 21.32 -14.32
CA ARG A 135 -12.42 21.14 -14.96
C ARG A 135 -12.55 19.82 -15.71
N LYS A 136 -11.45 19.20 -16.16
CA LYS A 136 -11.46 17.90 -16.83
C LYS A 136 -11.61 16.72 -15.87
N VAL A 137 -11.32 16.91 -14.58
CA VAL A 137 -11.59 15.89 -13.57
C VAL A 137 -13.09 15.70 -13.42
N HIS A 138 -13.56 14.47 -13.43
CA HIS A 138 -14.97 14.15 -13.25
C HIS A 138 -15.49 14.73 -11.92
N PHE A 139 -16.71 15.28 -11.91
CA PHE A 139 -17.25 16.03 -10.77
C PHE A 139 -17.32 15.20 -9.47
N LEU A 140 -17.49 13.86 -9.55
CA LEU A 140 -17.50 12.96 -8.40
C LEU A 140 -16.13 12.86 -7.70
N LEU A 141 -15.04 13.21 -8.38
CA LEU A 141 -13.66 13.12 -7.86
C LEU A 141 -12.97 14.49 -7.78
N ARG A 142 -13.63 15.55 -8.26
CA ARG A 142 -13.03 16.87 -8.40
C ARG A 142 -12.95 17.61 -7.07
N THR A 143 -11.74 18.08 -6.72
CA THR A 143 -11.55 18.99 -5.60
C THR A 143 -11.80 20.45 -6.02
N LYS A 144 -12.35 21.28 -5.10
CA LYS A 144 -12.64 22.69 -5.38
C LYS A 144 -11.38 23.52 -5.65
N GLY A 145 -10.30 23.23 -4.95
CA GLY A 145 -9.05 23.97 -5.02
C GLY A 145 -8.07 23.49 -6.09
N GLY A 146 -8.36 22.37 -6.75
CA GLY A 146 -7.43 21.72 -7.69
C GLY A 146 -6.16 21.18 -7.02
N TRP A 147 -6.19 20.94 -5.72
CA TRP A 147 -5.16 20.25 -4.97
C TRP A 147 -5.58 18.82 -4.70
N TYR A 148 -4.66 17.88 -4.86
CA TYR A 148 -4.88 16.44 -4.73
C TYR A 148 -3.68 15.83 -3.97
N GLU A 149 -3.96 15.17 -2.86
CA GLU A 149 -2.97 14.62 -1.95
C GLU A 149 -2.23 13.42 -2.55
N GLU A 150 -0.96 13.21 -2.13
CA GLU A 150 -0.06 12.22 -2.74
C GLU A 150 -0.38 10.76 -2.40
N ASP A 151 -0.97 10.46 -1.23
CA ASP A 151 -1.16 9.07 -0.81
C ASP A 151 -2.28 8.37 -1.59
N VAL A 152 -3.36 9.07 -1.88
CA VAL A 152 -4.55 8.48 -2.51
C VAL A 152 -5.09 9.30 -3.68
N GLU A 153 -5.17 10.64 -3.54
CA GLU A 153 -5.82 11.49 -4.54
C GLU A 153 -5.01 11.65 -5.83
N TRP A 154 -3.68 11.35 -5.81
CA TRP A 154 -2.86 11.32 -7.04
C TRP A 154 -3.47 10.40 -8.12
N ALA A 155 -4.17 9.33 -7.69
CA ALA A 155 -4.81 8.37 -8.57
C ALA A 155 -5.89 9.03 -9.44
N ILE A 156 -6.57 10.07 -8.92
CA ILE A 156 -7.55 10.86 -9.66
C ILE A 156 -6.89 11.55 -10.85
N ILE A 157 -5.67 12.06 -10.66
CA ILE A 157 -4.90 12.72 -11.72
C ILE A 157 -4.48 11.70 -12.77
N ALA A 158 -4.00 10.53 -12.34
CA ALA A 158 -3.56 9.47 -13.24
C ALA A 158 -4.70 8.88 -14.08
N VAL A 159 -5.88 8.71 -13.50
CA VAL A 159 -7.07 8.25 -14.22
C VAL A 159 -7.61 9.33 -15.17
N THR A 160 -7.50 10.62 -14.79
CA THR A 160 -7.97 11.73 -15.62
C THR A 160 -7.02 12.02 -16.79
N PHE A 161 -5.70 11.89 -16.57
CA PHE A 161 -4.65 12.19 -17.56
C PHE A 161 -3.72 10.99 -17.77
N PRO A 162 -4.21 9.83 -18.24
CA PRO A 162 -3.45 8.59 -18.28
C PRO A 162 -2.17 8.66 -19.15
N HIS A 163 -2.13 9.57 -20.11
CA HIS A 163 -0.97 9.81 -20.97
C HIS A 163 0.23 10.45 -20.24
N LEU A 164 0.07 10.96 -19.03
CA LEU A 164 1.12 11.52 -18.19
C LEU A 164 1.72 10.50 -17.23
N PHE A 165 1.21 9.26 -17.24
CA PHE A 165 1.57 8.21 -16.29
C PHE A 165 1.96 6.92 -17.00
N THR A 166 2.87 6.17 -16.38
CA THR A 166 3.31 4.86 -16.88
C THR A 166 2.18 3.84 -16.80
N ALA A 167 2.31 2.71 -17.50
CA ALA A 167 1.35 1.61 -17.41
C ALA A 167 1.21 1.08 -15.98
N PHE A 168 2.33 0.98 -15.26
CA PHE A 168 2.35 0.59 -13.85
C PHE A 168 1.56 1.59 -12.98
N GLU A 169 1.86 2.90 -13.09
CA GLU A 169 1.15 3.94 -12.33
C GLU A 169 -0.35 3.95 -12.63
N ARG A 170 -0.76 3.77 -13.89
CA ARG A 170 -2.18 3.70 -14.27
C ARG A 170 -2.90 2.53 -13.61
N ARG A 171 -2.27 1.33 -13.57
CA ARG A 171 -2.86 0.16 -12.87
C ARG A 171 -2.98 0.39 -11.37
N CYS A 172 -1.94 1.00 -10.75
CA CYS A 172 -2.00 1.37 -9.33
C CYS A 172 -3.10 2.40 -9.07
N ALA A 173 -3.24 3.41 -9.93
CA ALA A 173 -4.26 4.45 -9.80
C ALA A 173 -5.68 3.86 -9.94
N GLU A 174 -5.91 2.99 -10.93
CA GLU A 174 -7.19 2.31 -11.09
C GLU A 174 -7.58 1.55 -9.82
N ARG A 175 -6.66 0.76 -9.27
CA ARG A 175 -6.88 0.02 -8.03
C ARG A 175 -7.17 0.96 -6.85
N THR A 176 -6.40 2.05 -6.74
CA THR A 176 -6.58 3.04 -5.68
C THR A 176 -7.97 3.70 -5.74
N ILE A 177 -8.47 4.05 -6.95
CA ILE A 177 -9.80 4.62 -7.10
C ILE A 177 -10.89 3.58 -6.72
N LYS A 178 -10.77 2.34 -7.19
CA LYS A 178 -11.70 1.25 -6.83
C LYS A 178 -11.73 1.01 -5.32
N ASP A 179 -10.56 1.03 -4.69
CA ASP A 179 -10.41 0.79 -3.24
C ASP A 179 -10.92 1.95 -2.38
N SER A 180 -10.82 3.20 -2.84
CA SER A 180 -11.09 4.39 -2.02
C SER A 180 -12.43 5.07 -2.37
N TRP A 181 -12.81 5.08 -3.65
CA TRP A 181 -14.04 5.73 -4.15
C TRP A 181 -14.83 4.80 -5.08
N PRO A 182 -15.26 3.62 -4.62
CA PRO A 182 -15.96 2.64 -5.47
C PRO A 182 -17.22 3.21 -6.12
N ASP A 183 -17.99 3.99 -5.37
CA ASP A 183 -19.25 4.57 -5.87
C ASP A 183 -18.98 5.58 -7.02
N ALA A 184 -17.89 6.36 -6.89
CA ALA A 184 -17.45 7.26 -7.96
C ALA A 184 -16.93 6.47 -9.17
N TRP A 185 -16.17 5.39 -8.95
CA TRP A 185 -15.73 4.50 -10.02
C TRP A 185 -16.93 3.95 -10.81
N GLU A 186 -17.89 3.35 -10.10
CA GLU A 186 -19.09 2.79 -10.73
C GLU A 186 -19.89 3.85 -11.50
N GLY A 187 -20.03 5.04 -10.92
CA GLY A 187 -20.74 6.17 -11.57
C GLY A 187 -20.03 6.74 -12.80
N ILE A 188 -18.69 6.67 -12.84
CA ILE A 188 -17.89 7.18 -13.96
C ILE A 188 -17.79 6.16 -15.10
N PHE A 189 -17.52 4.90 -14.75
CA PHE A 189 -17.22 3.85 -15.73
C PHE A 189 -18.40 2.93 -16.06
N GLY A 190 -19.52 3.05 -15.35
CA GLY A 190 -20.72 2.26 -15.57
C GLY A 190 -20.55 0.76 -15.23
N THR A 191 -19.54 0.41 -14.48
CA THR A 191 -19.20 -0.99 -14.15
C THR A 191 -19.35 -1.21 -12.66
N ILE A 192 -20.19 -2.17 -12.26
CA ILE A 192 -20.38 -2.56 -10.85
C ILE A 192 -19.18 -3.39 -10.40
N LEU A 193 -18.55 -2.97 -9.31
CA LEU A 193 -17.43 -3.70 -8.69
C LEU A 193 -17.94 -4.91 -7.92
N LEU A 194 -17.35 -6.07 -8.21
CA LEU A 194 -17.64 -7.35 -7.55
C LEU A 194 -16.92 -7.44 -6.18
N PRO A 195 -17.33 -8.37 -5.30
CA PRO A 195 -16.59 -8.68 -4.08
C PRO A 195 -15.12 -9.01 -4.37
N GLY A 196 -14.20 -8.38 -3.61
CA GLY A 196 -12.75 -8.48 -3.81
C GLY A 196 -12.15 -7.42 -4.73
N GLU A 197 -12.94 -6.68 -5.50
CA GLU A 197 -12.47 -5.63 -6.41
C GLU A 197 -12.37 -4.25 -5.75
N SER A 198 -13.00 -4.06 -4.58
CA SER A 198 -12.93 -2.81 -3.82
C SER A 198 -12.85 -3.08 -2.32
N ARG A 199 -11.74 -2.64 -1.71
CA ARG A 199 -11.58 -2.75 -0.27
C ARG A 199 -12.68 -2.04 0.52
N GLU A 200 -13.11 -0.87 0.06
CA GLU A 200 -14.14 -0.08 0.71
C GLU A 200 -15.52 -0.73 0.61
N LYS A 201 -15.90 -1.29 -0.56
CA LYS A 201 -17.16 -2.06 -0.69
C LYS A 201 -17.16 -3.33 0.15
N ASP A 202 -16.05 -4.08 0.13
CA ASP A 202 -15.89 -5.28 0.95
C ASP A 202 -15.98 -4.94 2.45
N ARG A 203 -15.38 -3.82 2.86
CA ARG A 203 -15.48 -3.33 4.24
C ARG A 203 -16.92 -3.00 4.62
N ARG A 204 -17.65 -2.24 3.77
CA ARG A 204 -19.06 -1.91 4.00
C ARG A 204 -19.94 -3.16 4.09
N ALA A 205 -19.71 -4.14 3.20
CA ALA A 205 -20.44 -5.41 3.23
C ALA A 205 -20.15 -6.19 4.51
N PHE A 206 -18.88 -6.25 4.96
CA PHE A 206 -18.49 -6.87 6.22
C PHE A 206 -19.16 -6.15 7.42
N GLU A 207 -19.09 -4.84 7.49
CA GLU A 207 -19.70 -4.04 8.56
C GLU A 207 -21.22 -4.22 8.63
N GLN A 208 -21.89 -4.32 7.48
CA GLN A 208 -23.33 -4.57 7.41
C GLN A 208 -23.68 -6.00 7.86
N ALA A 209 -22.95 -6.99 7.38
CA ALA A 209 -23.18 -8.39 7.73
C ALA A 209 -22.96 -8.66 9.24
N HIS A 210 -21.98 -7.98 9.83
CA HIS A 210 -21.55 -8.19 11.22
C HIS A 210 -21.92 -7.04 12.17
N ALA A 211 -22.92 -6.22 11.80
CA ALA A 211 -23.31 -5.03 12.59
C ALA A 211 -23.74 -5.35 14.02
N GLN A 212 -24.26 -6.57 14.27
CA GLN A 212 -24.71 -7.05 15.57
C GLN A 212 -23.75 -8.05 16.23
N ASP A 213 -22.70 -8.44 15.54
CA ASP A 213 -21.71 -9.41 16.03
C ASP A 213 -20.66 -8.73 16.91
N TRP A 214 -20.06 -9.51 17.82
CA TRP A 214 -18.91 -9.08 18.58
C TRP A 214 -17.66 -9.14 17.69
N ILE A 215 -17.09 -7.97 17.40
CA ILE A 215 -15.86 -7.86 16.60
C ILE A 215 -14.73 -7.42 17.52
N VAL A 216 -13.61 -8.12 17.45
CA VAL A 216 -12.43 -7.82 18.27
C VAL A 216 -11.81 -6.49 17.86
N VAL A 217 -11.63 -5.62 18.82
CA VAL A 217 -11.01 -4.29 18.67
C VAL A 217 -9.63 -4.20 19.35
N SER A 218 -9.32 -5.16 20.23
CA SER A 218 -7.99 -5.31 20.85
C SER A 218 -7.79 -6.75 21.30
N ALA A 219 -6.54 -7.23 21.29
CA ALA A 219 -6.17 -8.57 21.72
C ALA A 219 -4.77 -8.60 22.35
N ILE A 220 -4.61 -9.43 23.37
CA ILE A 220 -3.32 -9.72 24.02
C ILE A 220 -3.20 -11.21 24.33
N ARG A 221 -1.98 -11.73 24.48
CA ARG A 221 -1.81 -13.05 25.11
C ARG A 221 -2.17 -12.93 26.58
N SER A 222 -3.10 -13.76 27.05
CA SER A 222 -3.53 -13.71 28.45
C SER A 222 -2.42 -14.24 29.35
N LYS A 223 -2.02 -13.44 30.35
CA LYS A 223 -1.14 -13.89 31.44
C LYS A 223 -1.88 -14.64 32.54
N HIS A 224 -3.19 -14.32 32.69
CA HIS A 224 -4.05 -14.91 33.73
C HIS A 224 -4.72 -16.21 33.28
N LYS A 225 -4.79 -16.46 31.96
CA LYS A 225 -5.27 -17.69 31.34
C LYS A 225 -4.27 -18.16 30.28
N SER A 226 -3.27 -18.93 30.76
CA SER A 226 -2.24 -19.49 29.89
C SER A 226 -2.89 -20.29 28.75
N GLY A 227 -2.35 -20.17 27.55
CA GLY A 227 -2.86 -20.85 26.35
C GLY A 227 -4.02 -20.14 25.64
N PHE A 228 -4.40 -18.94 26.07
CA PHE A 228 -5.47 -18.16 25.42
C PHE A 228 -4.99 -16.77 24.96
N VAL A 229 -5.63 -16.28 23.91
CA VAL A 229 -5.66 -14.87 23.52
C VAL A 229 -6.87 -14.25 24.23
N GLU A 230 -6.64 -13.26 25.08
CA GLU A 230 -7.69 -12.43 25.64
C GLU A 230 -8.01 -11.33 24.66
N THR A 231 -9.28 -11.18 24.31
CA THR A 231 -9.76 -10.21 23.34
C THR A 231 -10.75 -9.26 24.00
N VAL A 232 -10.76 -8.02 23.51
CA VAL A 232 -11.79 -7.03 23.79
C VAL A 232 -12.59 -6.85 22.51
N ALA A 233 -13.90 -7.04 22.58
CA ALA A 233 -14.79 -6.93 21.44
C ALA A 233 -15.96 -5.97 21.71
N THR A 234 -16.44 -5.36 20.64
CA THR A 234 -17.61 -4.48 20.64
C THR A 234 -18.57 -4.87 19.51
N ARG A 235 -19.85 -4.55 19.63
CA ARG A 235 -20.83 -4.80 18.56
C ARG A 235 -20.49 -3.98 17.33
N GLY A 236 -20.31 -4.67 16.17
CA GLY A 236 -19.95 -4.05 14.89
C GLY A 236 -18.62 -3.27 14.93
N ALA A 237 -17.64 -3.65 15.76
CA ALA A 237 -16.38 -2.97 15.98
C ALA A 237 -16.49 -1.48 16.36
N LYS A 238 -17.63 -1.04 16.88
CA LYS A 238 -17.86 0.36 17.27
C LYS A 238 -16.89 0.78 18.38
N ARG A 239 -16.42 2.01 18.30
CA ARG A 239 -15.53 2.63 19.31
C ARG A 239 -16.15 3.94 19.78
N GLY A 240 -16.00 4.25 21.07
CA GLY A 240 -16.45 5.52 21.63
C GLY A 240 -17.06 5.38 23.03
N PRO A 241 -17.35 6.50 23.68
CA PRO A 241 -18.00 6.52 25.01
C PRO A 241 -19.37 5.81 24.95
N GLY A 242 -19.65 4.98 25.96
CA GLY A 242 -20.92 4.26 26.06
C GLY A 242 -21.07 3.01 25.17
N THR A 243 -20.03 2.63 24.42
CA THR A 243 -20.04 1.37 23.66
C THR A 243 -19.97 0.18 24.62
N GLU A 244 -20.89 -0.79 24.45
CA GLU A 244 -20.82 -2.06 25.17
C GLU A 244 -19.55 -2.81 24.80
N VAL A 245 -18.79 -3.22 25.80
CA VAL A 245 -17.52 -3.93 25.65
C VAL A 245 -17.63 -5.27 26.35
N ARG A 246 -17.18 -6.35 25.67
CA ARG A 246 -17.01 -7.67 26.29
C ARG A 246 -15.62 -8.22 26.02
N ARG A 247 -15.16 -9.00 26.99
CA ARG A 247 -13.91 -9.75 26.82
C ARG A 247 -14.22 -11.22 26.56
N PHE A 248 -13.38 -11.84 25.72
CA PHE A 248 -13.49 -13.25 25.40
C PHE A 248 -12.10 -13.90 25.43
N LEU A 249 -12.09 -15.21 25.67
CA LEU A 249 -10.92 -16.06 25.52
C LEU A 249 -11.04 -16.83 24.21
N VAL A 250 -10.00 -16.73 23.39
CA VAL A 250 -9.91 -17.39 22.08
C VAL A 250 -8.64 -18.22 22.08
N LEU A 251 -8.69 -19.44 21.58
CA LEU A 251 -7.49 -20.25 21.38
C LEU A 251 -6.57 -19.60 20.34
N PRO A 252 -5.24 -19.61 20.53
CA PRO A 252 -4.30 -19.01 19.57
C PRO A 252 -4.47 -19.55 18.14
N ASP A 253 -4.75 -20.84 18.01
CA ASP A 253 -4.93 -21.50 16.71
C ASP A 253 -6.27 -21.17 16.04
N GLU A 254 -7.19 -20.52 16.76
CA GLU A 254 -8.48 -20.03 16.23
C GLU A 254 -8.41 -18.51 15.97
N TYR A 255 -7.46 -17.80 16.58
CA TYR A 255 -7.36 -16.35 16.49
C TYR A 255 -6.68 -15.93 15.18
N HIS A 256 -7.41 -16.01 14.07
CA HIS A 256 -6.97 -15.53 12.76
C HIS A 256 -7.73 -14.27 12.36
N VAL A 257 -7.05 -13.13 12.48
CA VAL A 257 -7.65 -11.83 12.14
C VAL A 257 -7.82 -11.73 10.62
N GLY A 258 -9.07 -11.69 10.16
CA GLY A 258 -9.39 -11.42 8.76
C GLY A 258 -9.12 -9.96 8.37
N ARG A 259 -9.30 -9.67 7.07
CA ARG A 259 -9.01 -8.35 6.48
C ARG A 259 -9.70 -7.18 7.20
N PHE A 260 -10.88 -7.41 7.78
CA PHE A 260 -11.69 -6.37 8.43
C PHE A 260 -11.94 -6.62 9.92
N GLY A 261 -11.33 -7.64 10.50
CA GLY A 261 -11.41 -7.95 11.91
C GLY A 261 -11.58 -9.44 12.20
N PHE A 262 -11.70 -9.75 13.47
CA PHE A 262 -12.02 -11.10 13.98
C PHE A 262 -13.40 -11.05 14.62
N VAL A 263 -14.32 -11.86 14.09
CA VAL A 263 -15.69 -11.99 14.62
C VAL A 263 -15.70 -13.07 15.71
N ILE A 264 -16.22 -12.75 16.86
CA ILE A 264 -16.41 -13.70 17.97
C ILE A 264 -17.55 -14.68 17.64
N ASP A 265 -17.27 -15.95 17.74
CA ASP A 265 -18.29 -17.00 17.79
C ASP A 265 -18.70 -17.24 19.24
N GLU A 266 -19.87 -16.75 19.65
CA GLU A 266 -20.34 -16.84 21.04
C GLU A 266 -20.61 -18.30 21.48
N ALA A 267 -20.73 -19.26 20.55
CA ALA A 267 -20.85 -20.68 20.88
C ALA A 267 -19.51 -21.34 21.22
N ARG A 268 -18.41 -20.79 20.75
CA ARG A 268 -17.04 -21.34 20.89
C ARG A 268 -16.16 -20.52 21.82
N HIS A 269 -16.29 -19.19 21.78
CA HIS A 269 -15.42 -18.28 22.50
C HIS A 269 -16.04 -17.87 23.84
N GLN A 270 -15.36 -18.26 24.93
CA GLN A 270 -15.88 -18.03 26.27
C GLN A 270 -15.81 -16.56 26.67
N VAL A 271 -16.91 -16.02 27.18
CA VAL A 271 -16.92 -14.70 27.85
C VAL A 271 -16.00 -14.71 29.06
N TYR A 272 -15.17 -13.68 29.19
CA TYR A 272 -14.15 -13.59 30.22
C TYR A 272 -14.35 -12.37 31.13
N GLY A 273 -14.63 -12.61 32.41
CA GLY A 273 -14.78 -11.58 33.47
C GLY A 273 -13.62 -11.51 34.46
N GLY A 274 -12.55 -12.31 34.25
CA GLY A 274 -11.43 -12.42 35.17
C GLY A 274 -10.43 -11.25 35.14
N PRO A 275 -9.30 -11.35 35.89
CA PRO A 275 -8.24 -10.36 35.88
C PRO A 275 -7.67 -10.16 34.48
N SER A 276 -7.18 -8.96 34.16
CA SER A 276 -6.69 -8.59 32.83
C SER A 276 -5.53 -7.61 32.90
N ASP A 277 -4.62 -7.72 31.95
CA ASP A 277 -3.52 -6.79 31.72
C ASP A 277 -3.84 -5.75 30.62
N PHE A 278 -5.07 -5.69 30.11
CA PHE A 278 -5.46 -4.61 29.22
C PHE A 278 -5.36 -3.26 29.93
N VAL A 279 -4.53 -2.37 29.40
CA VAL A 279 -4.35 -1.01 29.87
C VAL A 279 -5.19 -0.07 29.01
N GLY A 280 -6.08 0.71 29.64
CA GLY A 280 -6.75 1.82 28.95
C GLY A 280 -8.17 1.59 28.45
N TRP A 281 -8.82 0.47 28.76
CA TRP A 281 -10.23 0.24 28.50
C TRP A 281 -11.03 0.25 29.82
N ARG A 282 -11.14 1.42 30.43
CA ARG A 282 -12.03 1.69 31.57
C ARG A 282 -12.97 2.83 31.19
#